data_0be50500f7b06f084e3fb8175f99433d
#
_entry.id   0be50500f7b06f084e3fb8175f99433d
#
_cell.length_a   1.000
_cell.length_b   1.000
_cell.length_c   1.000
_cell.angle_alpha   90.00
_cell.angle_beta   90.00
_cell.angle_gamma   90.00
#
_symmetry.space_group_name_H-M   'P 1'
#
loop_
_entity.id
_entity.type
_entity.pdbx_description
1 polymer ?
#
loop_
_entity_poly.entity_id
_entity_poly.type
_entity_poly.pdbx_seq_one_letter_code
_entity_poly.pdbx_strand_id
1 'polypeptide(L)'
;EQNKYYYQCKDYYRQYRQKKLPQLAGMYVARLVYLNILPQVKQKLSKEARRELKKLDQYTNDIELLAKNKIEDITQLDSYQENKQDELDYLIKQRQQCYYYRRNSKDEDEKEMWSTKAKEFTPQIKSLRFEIKSCKRIRERSIQKDIEKLAMKKIKQRESRDER
;
A
#
# COMPACT_ATOMS: atom_id res chain seq x y z
N GLU A 1 -8.83 22.83 -22.37
CA GLU A 1 -9.04 22.58 -20.93
C GLU A 1 -7.94 21.69 -20.31
N GLN A 2 -7.49 20.61 -20.97
CA GLN A 2 -6.42 19.73 -20.45
C GLN A 2 -5.09 20.46 -20.19
N ASN A 3 -4.73 21.42 -21.04
CA ASN A 3 -3.52 22.25 -20.86
C ASN A 3 -3.61 23.13 -19.61
N LYS A 4 -4.78 23.69 -19.29
CA LYS A 4 -4.98 24.55 -18.14
C LYS A 4 -4.72 23.82 -16.82
N TYR A 5 -5.20 22.58 -16.68
CA TYR A 5 -4.97 21.74 -15.49
C TYR A 5 -3.51 21.32 -15.36
N TYR A 6 -2.84 21.02 -16.48
CA TYR A 6 -1.41 20.69 -16.48
C TYR A 6 -0.56 21.85 -15.94
N TYR A 7 -0.81 23.07 -16.39
CA TYR A 7 -0.10 24.26 -15.91
C TYR A 7 -0.42 24.59 -14.45
N GLN A 8 -1.66 24.46 -14.02
CA GLN A 8 -2.02 24.63 -12.61
C GLN A 8 -1.31 23.61 -11.70
N CYS A 9 -1.22 22.35 -12.09
CA CYS A 9 -0.46 21.35 -11.36
C CYS A 9 1.03 21.66 -11.32
N LYS A 10 1.60 22.16 -12.42
CA LYS A 10 3.02 22.53 -12.53
C LYS A 10 3.36 23.74 -11.65
N ASP A 11 2.50 24.74 -11.61
CA ASP A 11 2.70 25.94 -10.80
C ASP A 11 2.52 25.64 -9.31
N TYR A 12 1.54 24.80 -8.96
CA TYR A 12 1.36 24.32 -7.60
C TYR A 12 2.58 23.52 -7.13
N TYR A 13 3.12 22.63 -7.96
CA TYR A 13 4.32 21.85 -7.69
C TYR A 13 5.57 22.74 -7.55
N ARG A 14 5.65 23.81 -8.33
CA ARG A 14 6.74 24.80 -8.28
C ARG A 14 6.72 25.60 -6.98
N GLN A 15 5.56 26.10 -6.56
CA GLN A 15 5.38 26.81 -5.29
C GLN A 15 5.66 25.91 -4.09
N TYR A 16 5.31 24.64 -4.19
CA TYR A 16 5.56 23.63 -3.17
C TYR A 16 7.05 23.32 -3.00
N ARG A 17 7.77 23.18 -4.12
CA ARG A 17 9.22 22.95 -4.14
C ARG A 17 9.99 24.13 -3.51
N GLN A 18 9.52 25.33 -3.68
CA GLN A 18 10.11 26.54 -3.08
C GLN A 18 9.97 26.59 -1.56
N LYS A 19 8.97 25.92 -0.96
CA LYS A 19 8.74 25.88 0.49
C LYS A 19 9.58 24.86 1.23
N LYS A 20 10.58 24.22 0.61
CA LYS A 20 11.54 23.26 1.22
C LYS A 20 10.86 22.14 2.03
N LEU A 21 9.72 21.65 1.59
CA LEU A 21 9.09 20.51 2.24
C LEU A 21 9.82 19.20 1.89
N PRO A 22 9.89 18.22 2.81
CA PRO A 22 10.56 16.95 2.55
C PRO A 22 10.01 16.23 1.30
N GLN A 23 10.86 15.47 0.60
CA GLN A 23 10.45 14.74 -0.63
C GLN A 23 9.19 13.87 -0.45
N LEU A 24 8.98 13.30 0.73
CA LEU A 24 7.79 12.55 1.11
C LEU A 24 6.50 13.40 1.07
N ALA A 25 6.59 14.64 1.52
CA ALA A 25 5.46 15.57 1.47
C ALA A 25 5.14 16.00 0.03
N GLY A 26 6.15 16.06 -0.86
CA GLY A 26 5.95 16.29 -2.30
C GLY A 26 5.11 15.21 -2.98
N MET A 27 5.33 13.95 -2.62
CA MET A 27 4.52 12.82 -3.10
C MET A 27 3.09 12.87 -2.56
N TYR A 28 2.91 13.32 -1.31
CA TYR A 28 1.59 13.45 -0.68
C TYR A 28 0.74 14.53 -1.35
N VAL A 29 1.34 15.66 -1.68
CA VAL A 29 0.67 16.74 -2.40
C VAL A 29 0.37 16.37 -3.84
N ALA A 30 1.29 15.71 -4.54
CA ALA A 30 1.02 15.19 -5.87
C ALA A 30 -0.18 14.22 -5.84
N ARG A 31 -0.35 13.43 -4.78
CA ARG A 31 -1.51 12.58 -4.58
C ARG A 31 -2.79 13.37 -4.32
N LEU A 32 -2.75 14.41 -3.48
CA LEU A 32 -3.92 15.25 -3.20
C LEU A 32 -4.40 15.98 -4.45
N VAL A 33 -3.48 16.56 -5.22
CA VAL A 33 -3.79 17.18 -6.53
C VAL A 33 -4.36 16.14 -7.49
N TYR A 34 -3.77 14.96 -7.53
CA TYR A 34 -4.22 13.83 -8.32
C TYR A 34 -5.63 13.36 -7.92
N LEU A 35 -5.92 13.20 -6.63
CA LEU A 35 -7.23 12.79 -6.14
C LEU A 35 -8.34 13.80 -6.46
N ASN A 36 -8.01 15.10 -6.48
CA ASN A 36 -8.96 16.14 -6.83
C ASN A 36 -9.22 16.24 -8.35
N ILE A 37 -8.22 15.92 -9.17
CA ILE A 37 -8.32 15.96 -10.64
C ILE A 37 -8.90 14.65 -11.19
N LEU A 38 -8.64 13.51 -10.55
CA LEU A 38 -8.97 12.16 -11.01
C LEU A 38 -10.45 11.89 -11.25
N PRO A 39 -11.40 12.37 -10.42
CA PRO A 39 -12.82 12.10 -10.70
C PRO A 39 -13.27 12.59 -12.06
N GLN A 40 -12.67 13.69 -12.53
CA GLN A 40 -13.00 14.30 -13.82
C GLN A 40 -12.29 13.64 -15.01
N VAL A 41 -11.13 13.01 -14.78
CA VAL A 41 -10.27 12.44 -15.83
C VAL A 41 -10.42 10.92 -15.95
N LYS A 42 -10.94 10.24 -14.92
CA LYS A 42 -11.04 8.75 -14.88
C LYS A 42 -11.73 8.12 -16.09
N GLN A 43 -12.64 8.82 -16.74
CA GLN A 43 -13.37 8.29 -17.91
C GLN A 43 -12.54 8.26 -19.19
N LYS A 44 -11.44 9.02 -19.28
CA LYS A 44 -10.66 9.24 -20.52
C LYS A 44 -9.26 8.61 -20.51
N LEU A 45 -8.84 7.96 -19.42
CA LEU A 45 -7.50 7.38 -19.32
C LEU A 45 -7.39 6.06 -20.09
N SER A 46 -6.27 5.86 -20.81
CA SER A 46 -5.93 4.59 -21.43
C SER A 46 -5.80 3.47 -20.39
N LYS A 47 -5.89 2.21 -20.84
CA LYS A 47 -5.71 1.05 -19.93
C LYS A 47 -4.32 1.05 -19.29
N GLU A 48 -3.30 1.46 -20.02
CA GLU A 48 -1.91 1.57 -19.57
C GLU A 48 -1.79 2.64 -18.48
N ALA A 49 -2.32 3.83 -18.71
CA ALA A 49 -2.32 4.91 -17.73
C ALA A 49 -3.04 4.50 -16.44
N ARG A 50 -4.17 3.79 -16.53
CA ARG A 50 -4.86 3.27 -15.33
C ARG A 50 -4.02 2.26 -14.55
N ARG A 51 -3.23 1.41 -15.24
CA ARG A 51 -2.31 0.46 -14.60
C ARG A 51 -1.19 1.19 -13.87
N GLU A 52 -0.58 2.19 -14.49
CA GLU A 52 0.48 2.98 -13.86
C GLU A 52 -0.02 3.78 -12.66
N LEU A 53 -1.21 4.35 -12.75
CA LEU A 53 -1.86 5.02 -11.64
C LEU A 53 -2.11 4.07 -10.46
N LYS A 54 -2.58 2.85 -10.75
CA LYS A 54 -2.78 1.84 -9.70
C LYS A 54 -1.47 1.43 -9.02
N LYS A 55 -0.36 1.36 -9.78
CA LYS A 55 0.97 1.14 -9.20
C LYS A 55 1.37 2.31 -8.29
N LEU A 56 1.15 3.54 -8.74
CA LEU A 56 1.46 4.73 -7.95
C LEU A 56 0.67 4.75 -6.63
N ASP A 57 -0.63 4.46 -6.67
CA ASP A 57 -1.47 4.34 -5.47
C ASP A 57 -0.93 3.25 -4.51
N GLN A 58 -0.49 2.12 -5.06
CA GLN A 58 0.12 1.06 -4.26
C GLN A 58 1.43 1.53 -3.60
N TYR A 59 2.30 2.24 -4.34
CA TYR A 59 3.54 2.80 -3.77
C TYR A 59 3.26 3.79 -2.65
N THR A 60 2.28 4.66 -2.83
CA THR A 60 1.91 5.64 -1.81
C THR A 60 1.38 4.97 -0.56
N ASN A 61 0.49 3.99 -0.70
CA ASN A 61 -0.05 3.24 0.44
C ASN A 61 1.05 2.47 1.18
N ASP A 62 2.03 1.91 0.46
CA ASP A 62 3.15 1.19 1.05
C ASP A 62 4.06 2.15 1.85
N ILE A 63 4.33 3.36 1.33
CA ILE A 63 5.09 4.40 2.04
C ILE A 63 4.32 4.90 3.26
N GLU A 64 3.02 5.13 3.15
CA GLU A 64 2.18 5.52 4.28
C GLU A 64 2.18 4.49 5.40
N LEU A 65 2.15 3.20 5.05
CA LEU A 65 2.24 2.10 6.02
C LEU A 65 3.56 2.15 6.78
N LEU A 66 4.69 2.29 6.08
CA LEU A 66 6.03 2.39 6.69
C LEU A 66 6.12 3.62 7.61
N ALA A 67 5.70 4.78 7.12
CA ALA A 67 5.77 6.04 7.88
C ALA A 67 4.89 6.01 9.13
N LYS A 68 3.65 5.53 9.00
CA LYS A 68 2.68 5.43 10.11
C LYS A 68 3.19 4.52 11.23
N ASN A 69 3.83 3.41 10.88
CA ASN A 69 4.28 2.42 11.83
C ASN A 69 5.77 2.58 12.20
N LYS A 70 6.45 3.64 11.70
CA LYS A 70 7.86 3.94 11.95
C LYS A 70 8.78 2.75 11.64
N ILE A 71 8.52 2.08 10.51
CA ILE A 71 9.29 0.93 10.06
C ILE A 71 10.45 1.44 9.21
N GLU A 72 11.68 1.24 9.67
CA GLU A 72 12.90 1.76 9.04
C GLU A 72 13.71 0.65 8.34
N ASP A 73 13.59 -0.58 8.80
CA ASP A 73 14.32 -1.72 8.27
C ASP A 73 13.44 -2.95 7.97
N ILE A 74 14.03 -3.95 7.31
CA ILE A 74 13.33 -5.18 6.91
C ILE A 74 12.96 -6.03 8.12
N THR A 75 13.77 -6.03 9.18
CA THR A 75 13.52 -6.83 10.37
C THR A 75 12.28 -6.34 11.11
N GLN A 76 12.14 -5.00 11.22
CA GLN A 76 10.93 -4.37 11.76
C GLN A 76 9.70 -4.65 10.88
N LEU A 77 9.87 -4.64 9.55
CA LEU A 77 8.79 -4.98 8.61
C LEU A 77 8.32 -6.42 8.78
N ASP A 78 9.26 -7.36 8.93
CA ASP A 78 8.96 -8.79 9.12
C ASP A 78 8.22 -9.00 10.46
N SER A 79 8.71 -8.41 11.56
CA SER A 79 8.04 -8.46 12.86
C SER A 79 6.63 -7.84 12.83
N TYR A 80 6.48 -6.72 12.13
CA TYR A 80 5.17 -6.10 11.93
C TYR A 80 4.23 -7.01 11.14
N GLN A 81 4.72 -7.64 10.08
CA GLN A 81 3.94 -8.58 9.25
C GLN A 81 3.50 -9.80 10.07
N GLU A 82 4.37 -10.38 10.89
CA GLU A 82 4.05 -11.51 11.77
C GLU A 82 2.94 -11.14 12.76
N ASN A 83 3.09 -10.02 13.47
CA ASN A 83 2.05 -9.52 14.38
C ASN A 83 0.69 -9.34 13.68
N LYS A 84 0.70 -8.79 12.46
CA LYS A 84 -0.53 -8.62 11.67
C LYS A 84 -1.11 -9.93 11.16
N GLN A 85 -0.28 -10.93 10.93
CA GLN A 85 -0.72 -12.27 10.57
C GLN A 85 -1.40 -12.96 11.74
N ASP A 86 -0.84 -12.87 12.95
CA ASP A 86 -1.42 -13.43 14.17
C ASP A 86 -2.77 -12.78 14.50
N GLU A 87 -2.86 -11.45 14.37
CA GLU A 87 -4.11 -10.70 14.53
C GLU A 87 -5.17 -11.14 13.51
N LEU A 88 -4.77 -11.35 12.25
CA LEU A 88 -5.64 -11.84 11.19
C LEU A 88 -6.17 -13.25 11.50
N ASP A 89 -5.29 -14.16 11.94
CA ASP A 89 -5.65 -15.54 12.24
C ASP A 89 -6.58 -15.61 13.46
N TYR A 90 -6.36 -14.76 14.47
CA TYR A 90 -7.27 -14.60 15.58
C TYR A 90 -8.66 -14.15 15.14
N LEU A 91 -8.77 -13.08 14.33
CA LEU A 91 -10.06 -12.59 13.85
C LEU A 91 -10.79 -13.59 12.94
N ILE A 92 -10.04 -14.37 12.15
CA ILE A 92 -10.62 -15.45 11.33
C ILE A 92 -11.23 -16.53 12.23
N LYS A 93 -10.53 -16.95 13.29
CA LYS A 93 -11.03 -17.93 14.27
C LYS A 93 -12.30 -17.40 14.97
N GLN A 94 -12.30 -16.15 15.42
CA GLN A 94 -13.47 -15.51 16.03
C GLN A 94 -14.68 -15.51 15.07
N ARG A 95 -14.47 -15.14 13.83
CA ARG A 95 -15.53 -15.16 12.81
C ARG A 95 -16.04 -16.58 12.53
N GLN A 96 -15.14 -17.59 12.51
CA GLN A 96 -15.54 -18.99 12.36
C GLN A 96 -16.38 -19.48 13.53
N GLN A 97 -16.05 -19.07 14.77
CA GLN A 97 -16.86 -19.37 15.96
C GLN A 97 -18.27 -18.75 15.85
N CYS A 98 -18.38 -17.50 15.36
CA CYS A 98 -19.69 -16.90 15.13
C CYS A 98 -20.52 -17.72 14.12
N TYR A 99 -19.92 -18.21 13.04
CA TYR A 99 -20.61 -19.07 12.08
C TYR A 99 -20.99 -20.44 12.68
N TYR A 100 -20.16 -20.99 13.55
CA TYR A 100 -20.48 -22.24 14.26
C TYR A 100 -21.68 -22.05 15.18
N TYR A 101 -21.71 -21.01 16.02
CA TYR A 101 -22.84 -20.71 16.90
C TYR A 101 -24.11 -20.43 16.10
N ARG A 102 -24.03 -19.65 15.03
CA ARG A 102 -25.15 -19.41 14.13
C ARG A 102 -25.77 -20.70 13.59
N ARG A 103 -24.96 -21.71 13.24
CA ARG A 103 -25.48 -22.99 12.71
C ARG A 103 -26.17 -23.81 13.78
N ASN A 104 -25.68 -23.74 15.01
CA ASN A 104 -26.17 -24.54 16.13
C ASN A 104 -27.30 -23.90 16.91
N SER A 105 -27.54 -22.59 16.75
CA SER A 105 -28.68 -21.90 17.34
C SER A 105 -30.00 -22.36 16.74
N LYS A 106 -30.98 -22.58 17.61
CA LYS A 106 -32.36 -22.91 17.20
C LYS A 106 -33.20 -21.66 17.05
N ASP A 107 -32.87 -20.60 17.77
CA ASP A 107 -33.54 -19.31 17.77
C ASP A 107 -33.08 -18.45 16.59
N GLU A 108 -34.02 -17.81 15.90
CA GLU A 108 -33.75 -16.96 14.74
C GLU A 108 -33.08 -15.64 15.15
N ASP A 109 -33.46 -15.09 16.30
CA ASP A 109 -32.86 -13.85 16.84
C ASP A 109 -31.39 -14.08 17.19
N GLU A 110 -31.05 -15.20 17.79
CA GLU A 110 -29.66 -15.59 18.02
C GLU A 110 -28.85 -15.78 16.72
N LYS A 111 -29.46 -16.37 15.69
CA LYS A 111 -28.79 -16.52 14.39
C LYS A 111 -28.50 -15.19 13.76
N GLU A 112 -29.41 -14.23 13.86
CA GLU A 112 -29.22 -12.89 13.33
C GLU A 112 -28.12 -12.15 14.10
N MET A 113 -28.12 -12.24 15.43
CA MET A 113 -27.08 -11.69 16.30
C MET A 113 -25.68 -12.21 15.89
N TRP A 114 -25.51 -13.54 15.76
CA TRP A 114 -24.24 -14.12 15.35
C TRP A 114 -23.84 -13.75 13.91
N SER A 115 -24.81 -13.62 13.01
CA SER A 115 -24.58 -13.16 11.65
C SER A 115 -24.06 -11.72 11.62
N THR A 116 -24.64 -10.83 12.40
CA THR A 116 -24.22 -9.43 12.54
C THR A 116 -22.82 -9.33 13.09
N LYS A 117 -22.54 -10.04 14.19
CA LYS A 117 -21.22 -10.12 14.80
C LYS A 117 -20.14 -10.65 13.83
N ALA A 118 -20.46 -11.67 13.04
CA ALA A 118 -19.55 -12.18 12.00
C ALA A 118 -19.27 -11.14 10.89
N LYS A 119 -20.25 -10.30 10.54
CA LYS A 119 -20.09 -9.23 9.56
C LYS A 119 -19.16 -8.12 10.04
N GLU A 120 -19.14 -7.81 11.34
CA GLU A 120 -18.27 -6.80 11.95
C GLU A 120 -16.78 -7.12 11.80
N PHE A 121 -16.40 -8.40 11.80
CA PHE A 121 -15.01 -8.82 11.56
C PHE A 121 -14.58 -8.66 10.10
N THR A 122 -15.50 -8.59 9.16
CA THR A 122 -15.18 -8.58 7.72
C THR A 122 -14.34 -7.36 7.30
N PRO A 123 -14.65 -6.10 7.69
CA PRO A 123 -13.82 -4.96 7.33
C PRO A 123 -12.43 -5.02 7.98
N GLN A 124 -12.32 -5.48 9.23
CA GLN A 124 -11.06 -5.62 9.94
C GLN A 124 -10.15 -6.66 9.25
N ILE A 125 -10.69 -7.83 8.91
CA ILE A 125 -9.98 -8.88 8.15
C ILE A 125 -9.52 -8.35 6.78
N LYS A 126 -10.33 -7.55 6.10
CA LYS A 126 -9.95 -6.94 4.81
C LYS A 126 -8.79 -5.95 4.98
N SER A 127 -8.81 -5.12 6.02
CA SER A 127 -7.73 -4.17 6.31
C SER A 127 -6.41 -4.90 6.60
N LEU A 128 -6.42 -5.88 7.49
CA LEU A 128 -5.23 -6.66 7.83
C LEU A 128 -4.64 -7.39 6.61
N ARG A 129 -5.48 -8.00 5.79
CA ARG A 129 -5.03 -8.63 4.53
C ARG A 129 -4.39 -7.63 3.58
N PHE A 130 -4.90 -6.41 3.52
CA PHE A 130 -4.31 -5.36 2.70
C PHE A 130 -2.95 -4.95 3.25
N GLU A 131 -2.79 -4.75 4.55
CA GLU A 131 -1.52 -4.41 5.21
C GLU A 131 -0.47 -5.49 5.00
N ILE A 132 -0.80 -6.76 5.23
CA ILE A 132 0.09 -7.91 5.00
C ILE A 132 0.52 -7.99 3.53
N LYS A 133 -0.40 -7.74 2.60
CA LYS A 133 -0.07 -7.70 1.18
C LYS A 133 0.88 -6.55 0.84
N SER A 134 0.74 -5.40 1.50
CA SER A 134 1.66 -4.27 1.36
C SER A 134 3.06 -4.62 1.88
N CYS A 135 3.16 -5.25 3.05
CA CYS A 135 4.45 -5.71 3.58
C CYS A 135 5.18 -6.65 2.61
N LYS A 136 4.47 -7.63 2.05
CA LYS A 136 5.04 -8.54 1.04
C LYS A 136 5.57 -7.79 -0.19
N ARG A 137 4.82 -6.83 -0.72
CA ARG A 137 5.27 -6.02 -1.87
C ARG A 137 6.49 -5.18 -1.55
N ILE A 138 6.55 -4.57 -0.36
CA ILE A 138 7.69 -3.77 0.09
C ILE A 138 8.93 -4.65 0.16
N ARG A 139 8.82 -5.83 0.77
CA ARG A 139 9.90 -6.80 0.88
C ARG A 139 10.42 -7.25 -0.49
N GLU A 140 9.53 -7.63 -1.40
CA GLU A 140 9.89 -8.06 -2.76
C GLU A 140 10.69 -6.97 -3.50
N ARG A 141 10.29 -5.70 -3.38
CA ARG A 141 11.00 -4.57 -3.98
C ARG A 141 12.35 -4.30 -3.34
N SER A 142 12.49 -4.48 -2.04
CA SER A 142 13.76 -4.32 -1.35
C SER A 142 14.76 -5.37 -1.81
N ILE A 143 14.36 -6.63 -1.88
CA ILE A 143 15.18 -7.73 -2.40
C ILE A 143 15.59 -7.45 -3.84
N GLN A 144 14.67 -7.02 -4.70
CA GLN A 144 14.98 -6.69 -6.09
C GLN A 144 16.04 -5.60 -6.22
N LYS A 145 15.93 -4.52 -5.44
CA LYS A 145 16.93 -3.45 -5.41
C LYS A 145 18.30 -3.92 -4.93
N ASP A 146 18.35 -4.82 -3.96
CA ASP A 146 19.62 -5.37 -3.47
C ASP A 146 20.28 -6.29 -4.51
N ILE A 147 19.52 -7.08 -5.24
CA ILE A 147 20.00 -7.87 -6.38
C ILE A 147 20.58 -6.96 -7.47
N GLU A 148 19.87 -5.89 -7.83
CA GLU A 148 20.34 -4.90 -8.81
C GLU A 148 21.65 -4.23 -8.38
N LYS A 149 21.77 -3.82 -7.11
CA LYS A 149 23.01 -3.24 -6.56
C LYS A 149 24.19 -4.22 -6.61
N LEU A 150 23.95 -5.50 -6.30
CA LEU A 150 24.97 -6.54 -6.38
C LEU A 150 25.42 -6.80 -7.82
N ALA A 151 24.48 -6.82 -8.76
CA ALA A 151 24.79 -6.95 -10.18
C ALA A 151 25.66 -5.79 -10.70
N MET A 152 25.29 -4.54 -10.35
CA MET A 152 26.05 -3.34 -10.70
C MET A 152 27.47 -3.34 -10.10
N LYS A 153 27.62 -3.78 -8.84
CA LYS A 153 28.95 -3.92 -8.23
C LYS A 153 29.83 -4.93 -8.97
N LYS A 154 29.26 -6.08 -9.40
CA LYS A 154 30.00 -7.09 -10.18
C LYS A 154 30.42 -6.57 -11.55
N ILE A 155 29.58 -5.79 -12.23
CA ILE A 155 29.92 -5.16 -13.51
C ILE A 155 31.12 -4.21 -13.34
N LYS A 156 31.03 -3.27 -12.38
CA LYS A 156 32.12 -2.33 -12.09
C LYS A 156 33.45 -3.01 -11.72
N GLN A 157 33.39 -4.14 -11.01
CA GLN A 157 34.60 -4.92 -10.69
C GLN A 157 35.21 -5.61 -11.92
N ARG A 158 34.42 -6.00 -12.90
CA ARG A 158 34.94 -6.56 -14.18
C ARG A 158 35.58 -5.47 -15.01
N GLU A 159 34.88 -4.35 -15.22
CA GLU A 159 35.42 -3.19 -15.96
C GLU A 159 36.76 -2.73 -15.39
N SER A 160 36.89 -2.61 -14.05
CA SER A 160 38.16 -2.21 -13.40
C SER A 160 39.29 -3.26 -13.49
N ARG A 161 39.00 -4.52 -13.87
CA ARG A 161 40.03 -5.54 -14.15
C ARG A 161 40.49 -5.53 -15.59
N ASP A 162 39.58 -5.22 -16.50
CA ASP A 162 39.87 -5.19 -17.94
C ASP A 162 40.65 -3.92 -18.34
N GLU A 163 40.64 -2.90 -17.50
CA GLU A 163 41.45 -1.66 -17.65
C GLU A 163 42.88 -1.76 -17.11
N ARG A 164 43.32 -2.88 -16.52
CA ARG A 164 44.67 -3.13 -16.02
C ARG A 164 45.45 -4.06 -16.94
#